data_79fdd54e62231935581d273bb85b4f6c
#
_entry.id   79fdd54e62231935581d273bb85b4f6c
#
_cell.length_a   1.000
_cell.length_b   1.000
_cell.length_c   1.000
_cell.angle_alpha   90.00
_cell.angle_beta   90.00
_cell.angle_gamma   90.00
#
_symmetry.space_group_name_H-M   'P 1'
#
loop_
_entity.id
_entity.type
_entity.pdbx_description
1 polymer ?
#
loop_
_entity_poly.entity_id
_entity_poly.type
_entity_poly.pdbx_seq_one_letter_code
_entity_poly.pdbx_strand_id
1 'polypeptide(L)'
;MRKIGFALTALTLAAGSAFAADFPSRESPPPAYIPPPLVWTGFHVGLNAGGTWDSSQNVSIASAPLFQGGAFGPAPWSAAAALGATGVLGASGNGGFIGGGQIGYTWQFHRNIVAGVEADIQGIASGVGGGSLTTTVPVMLPAAPFPSANTVMSASRSLDYLGTVRGRIGYLFSPTLLLYGTGGLAYGGVSLNVTGLQSFTLGTPGFITTGFGGSSFSDTRVGWSAGGGLEWMFWPNWSAKAEYLYYDLGSVRTNAGLTTTVLATGALVWANGTQAQARFDGHVVRAGVNYHFNWGVDPTVASY
;
A
#
# COMPACT_ATOMS: atom_id res chain seq x y z
N MET A 1 -7.21 68.34 -79.86
CA MET A 1 -8.01 69.30 -79.17
C MET A 1 -9.50 69.08 -79.60
N ARG A 2 -10.38 68.77 -78.86
CA ARG A 2 -11.76 68.38 -79.11
C ARG A 2 -11.96 66.85 -79.12
N LYS A 3 -12.55 66.37 -78.09
CA LYS A 3 -13.56 65.25 -78.02
C LYS A 3 -13.52 64.56 -76.67
N ILE A 4 -13.87 65.29 -75.66
CA ILE A 4 -14.21 64.66 -74.35
C ILE A 4 -15.43 65.47 -73.88
N GLY A 5 -16.61 64.97 -74.12
CA GLY A 5 -17.78 65.71 -73.71
C GLY A 5 -19.12 65.00 -73.89
N PHE A 6 -19.21 63.68 -73.99
CA PHE A 6 -20.50 63.03 -74.18
C PHE A 6 -20.63 61.67 -73.47
N ALA A 7 -19.81 61.38 -72.49
CA ALA A 7 -19.90 60.08 -71.77
C ALA A 7 -20.33 60.20 -70.28
N LEU A 8 -20.77 61.38 -69.84
CA LEU A 8 -21.09 61.58 -68.40
C LEU A 8 -22.58 61.67 -68.08
N THR A 9 -23.47 61.55 -69.06
CA THR A 9 -24.92 61.73 -68.82
C THR A 9 -25.76 60.40 -68.89
N ALA A 10 -25.15 59.28 -69.17
CA ALA A 10 -25.89 57.98 -69.24
C ALA A 10 -25.68 57.08 -68.00
N LEU A 11 -24.99 57.49 -66.92
CA LEU A 11 -24.68 56.66 -65.74
C LEU A 11 -25.46 57.03 -64.49
N THR A 12 -26.42 57.93 -64.58
CA THR A 12 -27.17 58.41 -63.39
C THR A 12 -28.61 57.84 -63.28
N LEU A 13 -29.08 56.93 -64.17
CA LEU A 13 -30.42 56.36 -64.09
C LEU A 13 -30.44 54.87 -63.74
N ALA A 14 -29.33 54.24 -63.47
CA ALA A 14 -29.31 52.80 -63.05
C ALA A 14 -29.05 52.57 -61.54
N ALA A 15 -29.01 53.63 -60.74
CA ALA A 15 -28.65 53.51 -59.30
C ALA A 15 -29.90 53.53 -58.37
N GLY A 16 -31.12 53.35 -58.90
CA GLY A 16 -32.36 53.50 -58.11
C GLY A 16 -33.12 52.24 -57.71
N SER A 17 -32.62 51.04 -57.99
CA SER A 17 -33.36 49.80 -57.69
C SER A 17 -32.62 48.71 -56.91
N ALA A 18 -31.54 49.06 -56.22
CA ALA A 18 -30.75 48.07 -55.43
C ALA A 18 -30.89 48.21 -53.90
N PHE A 19 -31.87 48.91 -53.37
CA PHE A 19 -32.04 49.08 -51.91
C PHE A 19 -33.21 48.30 -51.33
N ALA A 20 -33.70 47.25 -51.97
CA ALA A 20 -34.88 46.51 -51.49
C ALA A 20 -34.65 45.03 -51.29
N ALA A 21 -33.44 44.55 -50.99
CA ALA A 21 -33.25 43.16 -50.67
C ALA A 21 -31.95 42.92 -49.89
N ASP A 22 -31.87 43.37 -48.66
CA ASP A 22 -31.06 42.74 -47.66
C ASP A 22 -31.47 43.26 -46.27
N PHE A 23 -32.62 42.75 -45.76
CA PHE A 23 -32.72 42.64 -44.34
C PHE A 23 -31.77 41.52 -43.95
N PRO A 24 -30.74 41.77 -43.11
CA PRO A 24 -29.99 40.68 -42.56
C PRO A 24 -30.96 39.78 -41.82
N SER A 25 -31.21 38.58 -42.36
CA SER A 25 -31.85 37.52 -41.60
C SER A 25 -31.09 37.49 -40.28
N ARG A 26 -31.77 37.76 -39.18
CA ARG A 26 -31.23 37.47 -37.85
C ARG A 26 -31.05 35.95 -37.83
N GLU A 27 -29.92 35.48 -38.34
CA GLU A 27 -29.47 34.16 -37.97
C GLU A 27 -29.45 34.14 -36.42
N SER A 28 -30.32 33.34 -35.88
CA SER A 28 -30.31 33.09 -34.43
C SER A 28 -28.84 32.76 -34.07
N PRO A 29 -28.25 33.45 -33.10
CA PRO A 29 -26.90 33.10 -32.68
C PRO A 29 -26.86 31.59 -32.46
N PRO A 30 -25.80 30.88 -32.92
CA PRO A 30 -25.69 29.46 -32.75
C PRO A 30 -25.94 29.15 -31.26
N PRO A 31 -26.72 28.09 -30.94
CA PRO A 31 -27.06 27.78 -29.57
C PRO A 31 -25.75 27.74 -28.77
N ALA A 32 -25.73 28.47 -27.66
CA ALA A 32 -24.57 28.51 -26.80
C ALA A 32 -24.17 27.09 -26.45
N TYR A 33 -22.91 26.71 -26.70
CA TYR A 33 -22.40 25.40 -26.31
C TYR A 33 -22.54 25.28 -24.80
N ILE A 34 -23.49 24.51 -24.34
CA ILE A 34 -23.64 24.13 -22.94
C ILE A 34 -22.77 22.90 -22.75
N PRO A 35 -21.64 23.01 -22.04
CA PRO A 35 -20.82 21.84 -21.78
C PRO A 35 -21.68 20.77 -21.06
N PRO A 36 -21.52 19.48 -21.41
CA PRO A 36 -22.29 18.42 -20.79
C PRO A 36 -22.06 18.47 -19.28
N PRO A 37 -23.11 18.24 -18.47
CA PRO A 37 -23.00 18.25 -17.03
C PRO A 37 -21.95 17.20 -16.58
N LEU A 38 -21.12 17.55 -15.61
CA LEU A 38 -20.17 16.61 -15.01
C LEU A 38 -20.95 15.54 -14.25
N VAL A 39 -20.79 14.27 -14.66
CA VAL A 39 -21.51 13.13 -14.09
C VAL A 39 -20.52 12.23 -13.39
N TRP A 40 -20.76 11.99 -12.11
CA TRP A 40 -19.94 11.08 -11.29
C TRP A 40 -20.38 9.61 -11.41
N THR A 41 -21.54 9.35 -12.00
CA THR A 41 -22.05 7.99 -12.19
C THR A 41 -21.36 7.35 -13.39
N GLY A 42 -20.77 6.17 -13.16
CA GLY A 42 -20.14 5.39 -14.22
C GLY A 42 -18.94 4.60 -13.74
N PHE A 43 -18.38 3.82 -14.65
CA PHE A 43 -17.12 3.13 -14.45
C PHE A 43 -15.96 4.11 -14.51
N HIS A 44 -14.93 3.83 -13.73
CA HIS A 44 -13.66 4.53 -13.83
C HIS A 44 -12.50 3.55 -13.73
N VAL A 45 -11.42 3.89 -14.39
CA VAL A 45 -10.11 3.22 -14.27
C VAL A 45 -9.06 4.27 -13.98
N GLY A 46 -8.04 3.90 -13.26
CA GLY A 46 -6.99 4.87 -12.91
C GLY A 46 -5.68 4.24 -12.51
N LEU A 47 -4.71 5.10 -12.39
CA LEU A 47 -3.39 4.79 -11.86
C LEU A 47 -3.16 5.60 -10.59
N ASN A 48 -2.43 5.02 -9.66
CA ASN A 48 -2.06 5.70 -8.43
C ASN A 48 -0.60 5.41 -8.06
N ALA A 49 -0.01 6.34 -7.33
CA ALA A 49 1.33 6.23 -6.79
C ALA A 49 1.43 7.00 -5.47
N GLY A 50 2.33 6.57 -4.59
CA GLY A 50 2.49 7.20 -3.29
C GLY A 50 3.53 6.56 -2.41
N GLY A 51 3.35 6.71 -1.11
CA GLY A 51 4.19 6.12 -0.08
C GLY A 51 3.40 5.27 0.90
N THR A 52 4.04 4.25 1.42
CA THR A 52 3.52 3.42 2.52
C THR A 52 4.55 3.33 3.63
N TRP A 53 4.09 3.23 4.86
CA TRP A 53 4.93 2.99 6.05
C TRP A 53 4.19 2.12 7.06
N ASP A 54 4.96 1.27 7.74
CA ASP A 54 4.45 0.33 8.74
C ASP A 54 4.09 1.04 10.05
N SER A 55 2.97 0.65 10.67
CA SER A 55 2.61 1.05 12.04
C SER A 55 3.34 0.20 13.07
N SER A 56 3.34 -1.12 12.87
CA SER A 56 3.99 -2.09 13.75
C SER A 56 5.32 -2.50 13.15
N GLN A 57 6.41 -2.19 13.87
CA GLN A 57 7.78 -2.47 13.40
C GLN A 57 8.47 -3.56 14.21
N ASN A 58 7.76 -4.22 15.12
CA ASN A 58 8.35 -5.18 16.03
C ASN A 58 8.06 -6.62 15.61
N VAL A 59 9.07 -7.47 15.76
CA VAL A 59 8.94 -8.93 15.71
C VAL A 59 9.18 -9.45 17.13
N SER A 60 8.16 -10.05 17.71
CA SER A 60 8.24 -10.69 19.04
C SER A 60 8.67 -12.12 18.88
N ILE A 61 9.68 -12.53 19.64
CA ILE A 61 10.22 -13.89 19.63
C ILE A 61 10.10 -14.47 21.03
N ALA A 62 9.47 -15.64 21.12
CA ALA A 62 9.42 -16.45 22.32
C ALA A 62 10.09 -17.82 22.07
N SER A 63 10.93 -18.24 22.97
CA SER A 63 11.61 -19.52 22.86
C SER A 63 11.48 -20.33 24.15
N ALA A 64 11.33 -21.65 23.98
CA ALA A 64 11.23 -22.59 25.09
C ALA A 64 12.16 -23.79 24.84
N PRO A 65 12.76 -24.39 25.90
CA PRO A 65 13.54 -25.60 25.75
C PRO A 65 12.63 -26.79 25.40
N LEU A 66 13.00 -27.54 24.35
CA LEU A 66 12.28 -28.76 23.93
C LEU A 66 13.00 -30.03 24.33
N PHE A 67 14.32 -30.02 24.26
CA PHE A 67 15.16 -31.18 24.51
C PHE A 67 16.48 -30.77 25.12
N GLN A 68 16.96 -31.60 26.05
CA GLN A 68 18.31 -31.54 26.57
C GLN A 68 18.81 -32.97 26.76
N GLY A 69 19.99 -33.27 26.18
CA GLY A 69 20.58 -34.59 26.20
C GLY A 69 22.06 -34.59 26.51
N GLY A 70 22.61 -35.77 26.78
CA GLY A 70 24.07 -35.99 26.91
C GLY A 70 24.68 -35.60 28.25
N ALA A 71 26.02 -35.64 28.30
CA ALA A 71 26.84 -35.47 29.50
C ALA A 71 26.90 -34.05 30.09
N PHE A 72 26.19 -33.11 29.50
CA PHE A 72 26.21 -31.70 29.88
C PHE A 72 25.27 -31.33 31.03
N GLY A 73 24.76 -32.32 31.75
CA GLY A 73 24.03 -32.11 32.99
C GLY A 73 22.73 -31.37 32.94
N PRO A 74 22.18 -30.92 34.08
CA PRO A 74 20.81 -30.45 34.16
C PRO A 74 20.54 -29.09 33.51
N ALA A 75 19.32 -28.91 33.17
CA ALA A 75 18.49 -27.78 32.77
C ALA A 75 19.04 -26.32 32.54
N PRO A 76 20.14 -25.83 33.09
CA PRO A 76 20.50 -24.41 32.97
C PRO A 76 20.90 -23.98 31.54
N TRP A 77 21.48 -24.87 30.74
CA TRP A 77 21.95 -24.51 29.39
C TRP A 77 20.82 -24.30 28.38
N SER A 78 19.89 -25.23 28.35
CA SER A 78 18.75 -25.11 27.45
C SER A 78 17.84 -23.94 27.84
N ALA A 79 17.72 -23.70 29.15
CA ALA A 79 16.98 -22.54 29.67
C ALA A 79 17.66 -21.21 29.31
N ALA A 80 18.99 -21.12 29.46
CA ALA A 80 19.78 -19.95 29.08
C ALA A 80 19.72 -19.71 27.57
N ALA A 81 19.79 -20.77 26.77
CA ALA A 81 19.66 -20.71 25.32
C ALA A 81 18.27 -20.19 24.90
N ALA A 82 17.20 -20.70 25.51
CA ALA A 82 15.84 -20.25 25.24
C ALA A 82 15.62 -18.80 25.69
N LEU A 83 16.13 -18.42 26.86
CA LEU A 83 16.05 -17.05 27.36
C LEU A 83 16.79 -16.08 26.41
N GLY A 84 17.98 -16.46 25.94
CA GLY A 84 18.75 -15.68 24.99
C GLY A 84 18.07 -15.50 23.63
N ALA A 85 17.26 -16.47 23.22
CA ALA A 85 16.49 -16.41 21.98
C ALA A 85 15.13 -15.70 22.13
N THR A 86 14.75 -15.28 23.36
CA THR A 86 13.48 -14.59 23.62
C THR A 86 13.70 -13.09 23.64
N GLY A 87 12.85 -12.33 22.93
CA GLY A 87 12.94 -10.88 22.92
C GLY A 87 12.05 -10.23 21.88
N VAL A 88 12.23 -8.94 21.73
CA VAL A 88 11.54 -8.12 20.72
C VAL A 88 12.61 -7.49 19.82
N LEU A 89 12.51 -7.75 18.53
CA LEU A 89 13.38 -7.17 17.53
C LEU A 89 12.65 -6.03 16.84
N GLY A 90 13.28 -4.87 16.79
CA GLY A 90 12.84 -3.79 15.93
C GLY A 90 13.19 -4.11 14.48
N ALA A 91 12.23 -4.52 13.69
CA ALA A 91 12.39 -4.74 12.26
C ALA A 91 11.89 -3.51 11.51
N SER A 92 12.57 -2.38 11.67
CA SER A 92 12.22 -1.13 11.00
C SER A 92 12.39 -1.27 9.48
N GLY A 93 11.27 -1.27 8.75
CA GLY A 93 11.26 -0.91 7.34
C GLY A 93 11.19 0.62 7.23
N ASN A 94 12.10 1.24 6.53
CA ASN A 94 11.86 2.59 6.04
C ASN A 94 10.74 2.48 5.01
N GLY A 95 9.69 3.27 5.12
CA GLY A 95 8.55 3.22 4.22
C GLY A 95 8.91 2.99 2.74
N GLY A 96 7.97 2.56 1.94
CA GLY A 96 8.17 2.18 0.55
C GLY A 96 7.40 3.05 -0.41
N PHE A 97 7.87 3.11 -1.66
CA PHE A 97 7.07 3.61 -2.76
C PHE A 97 6.02 2.56 -3.11
N ILE A 98 4.79 3.03 -3.35
CA ILE A 98 3.66 2.20 -3.76
C ILE A 98 3.09 2.74 -5.06
N GLY A 99 2.75 1.85 -5.99
CA GLY A 99 2.17 2.24 -7.26
C GLY A 99 1.40 1.11 -7.92
N GLY A 100 0.31 1.46 -8.59
CA GLY A 100 -0.55 0.47 -9.21
C GLY A 100 -1.75 1.02 -9.95
N GLY A 101 -2.70 0.12 -10.20
CA GLY A 101 -3.93 0.42 -10.92
C GLY A 101 -5.17 0.23 -10.07
N GLN A 102 -6.23 0.89 -10.49
CA GLN A 102 -7.54 0.81 -9.83
C GLN A 102 -8.66 0.82 -10.86
N ILE A 103 -9.77 0.20 -10.47
CA ILE A 103 -11.02 0.19 -11.22
C ILE A 103 -12.17 0.34 -10.24
N GLY A 104 -13.22 1.02 -10.64
CA GLY A 104 -14.38 1.17 -9.79
C GLY A 104 -15.63 1.57 -10.54
N TYR A 105 -16.72 1.58 -9.80
CA TYR A 105 -18.00 2.10 -10.26
C TYR A 105 -18.56 3.04 -9.20
N THR A 106 -19.08 4.17 -9.66
CA THR A 106 -19.62 5.23 -8.81
C THR A 106 -21.08 5.49 -9.18
N TRP A 107 -21.92 5.70 -8.18
CA TRP A 107 -23.31 6.13 -8.32
C TRP A 107 -23.47 7.49 -7.64
N GLN A 108 -24.00 8.45 -8.33
CA GLN A 108 -24.41 9.73 -7.76
C GLN A 108 -25.89 9.65 -7.41
N PHE A 109 -26.19 9.65 -6.10
CA PHE A 109 -27.54 9.73 -5.58
C PHE A 109 -27.81 11.18 -5.19
N HIS A 110 -28.92 11.74 -5.63
CA HIS A 110 -29.19 13.16 -5.41
C HIS A 110 -28.04 14.06 -5.93
N ARG A 111 -28.18 15.36 -5.72
CA ARG A 111 -27.22 16.34 -6.27
C ARG A 111 -25.82 16.24 -5.67
N ASN A 112 -25.70 15.78 -4.42
CA ASN A 112 -24.45 15.91 -3.66
C ASN A 112 -23.92 14.62 -3.03
N ILE A 113 -24.65 13.50 -3.09
CA ILE A 113 -24.22 12.25 -2.47
C ILE A 113 -23.74 11.28 -3.54
N VAL A 114 -22.55 10.75 -3.32
CA VAL A 114 -21.92 9.78 -4.21
C VAL A 114 -21.58 8.54 -3.38
N ALA A 115 -21.92 7.36 -3.90
CA ALA A 115 -21.46 6.09 -3.36
C ALA A 115 -20.82 5.27 -4.47
N GLY A 116 -19.97 4.32 -4.12
CA GLY A 116 -19.32 3.50 -5.12
C GLY A 116 -18.57 2.31 -4.52
N VAL A 117 -18.01 1.52 -5.43
CA VAL A 117 -17.10 0.43 -5.11
C VAL A 117 -15.82 0.62 -5.91
N GLU A 118 -14.68 0.32 -5.30
CA GLU A 118 -13.37 0.44 -5.94
C GLU A 118 -12.52 -0.77 -5.58
N ALA A 119 -11.84 -1.33 -6.56
CA ALA A 119 -10.82 -2.34 -6.38
C ALA A 119 -9.49 -1.82 -6.92
N ASP A 120 -8.43 -2.08 -6.18
CA ASP A 120 -7.08 -1.70 -6.58
C ASP A 120 -6.05 -2.79 -6.25
N ILE A 121 -4.95 -2.77 -6.99
CA ILE A 121 -3.77 -3.56 -6.71
C ILE A 121 -2.52 -2.72 -6.95
N GLN A 122 -1.55 -2.82 -6.04
CA GLN A 122 -0.35 -2.00 -6.03
C GLN A 122 0.87 -2.85 -5.68
N GLY A 123 1.94 -2.65 -6.42
CA GLY A 123 3.26 -3.15 -6.06
C GLY A 123 3.93 -2.22 -5.05
N ILE A 124 4.72 -2.77 -4.16
CA ILE A 124 5.44 -2.04 -3.13
C ILE A 124 6.93 -2.19 -3.37
N ALA A 125 7.60 -1.07 -3.63
CA ALA A 125 9.05 -0.99 -3.67
C ALA A 125 9.55 -0.46 -2.33
N SER A 126 9.63 -1.35 -1.34
CA SER A 126 10.20 -1.04 -0.03
C SER A 126 11.50 -1.80 0.18
N GLY A 127 12.39 -1.24 1.00
CA GLY A 127 13.49 -2.02 1.56
C GLY A 127 12.94 -3.10 2.49
N VAL A 128 13.62 -4.26 2.54
CA VAL A 128 13.31 -5.29 3.52
C VAL A 128 13.58 -4.74 4.92
N GLY A 129 12.53 -4.65 5.73
CA GLY A 129 12.66 -4.28 7.14
C GLY A 129 13.34 -5.42 7.89
N GLY A 130 14.48 -5.16 8.51
CA GLY A 130 15.21 -6.16 9.25
C GLY A 130 15.77 -5.63 10.56
N GLY A 131 15.94 -6.53 11.53
CA GLY A 131 16.55 -6.26 12.81
C GLY A 131 17.29 -7.46 13.35
N SER A 132 18.20 -7.21 14.25
CA SER A 132 18.93 -8.25 14.98
C SER A 132 18.99 -7.93 16.46
N LEU A 133 18.97 -8.99 17.27
CA LEU A 133 19.14 -8.94 18.72
C LEU A 133 20.27 -9.88 19.09
N THR A 134 21.28 -9.35 19.78
CA THR A 134 22.36 -10.14 20.37
C THR A 134 22.20 -10.17 21.87
N THR A 135 22.13 -11.37 22.45
CA THR A 135 21.90 -11.57 23.87
C THR A 135 22.99 -12.49 24.43
N THR A 136 23.57 -12.12 25.57
CA THR A 136 24.48 -12.97 26.32
C THR A 136 23.85 -13.31 27.67
N VAL A 137 23.60 -14.59 27.89
CA VAL A 137 22.99 -15.09 29.13
C VAL A 137 24.04 -15.88 29.90
N PRO A 138 24.45 -15.44 31.12
CA PRO A 138 25.36 -16.21 31.98
C PRO A 138 24.67 -17.50 32.44
N VAL A 139 25.40 -18.59 32.40
CA VAL A 139 24.94 -19.89 32.90
C VAL A 139 25.52 -20.10 34.29
N MET A 140 24.68 -20.16 35.31
CA MET A 140 25.09 -20.36 36.69
C MET A 140 25.37 -21.84 36.92
N LEU A 141 26.66 -22.19 37.02
CA LEU A 141 27.14 -23.52 37.40
C LEU A 141 28.00 -23.43 38.68
N PRO A 142 27.86 -24.35 39.65
CA PRO A 142 28.56 -24.25 40.93
C PRO A 142 30.08 -24.39 40.87
N ALA A 143 30.64 -24.85 39.76
CA ALA A 143 32.07 -25.22 39.67
C ALA A 143 32.79 -24.80 38.38
N ALA A 144 32.26 -23.90 37.58
CA ALA A 144 32.92 -23.50 36.33
C ALA A 144 33.10 -21.98 36.23
N PRO A 145 34.19 -21.47 35.66
CA PRO A 145 34.36 -20.05 35.42
C PRO A 145 33.36 -19.60 34.34
N PHE A 146 32.32 -18.90 34.77
CA PHE A 146 31.36 -18.09 34.03
C PHE A 146 31.09 -18.48 32.58
N PRO A 147 30.53 -19.66 32.32
CA PRO A 147 30.09 -19.99 30.98
C PRO A 147 28.90 -19.11 30.57
N SER A 148 28.83 -18.75 29.30
CA SER A 148 27.76 -17.93 28.76
C SER A 148 27.16 -18.52 27.50
N ALA A 149 25.86 -18.30 27.33
CA ALA A 149 25.12 -18.54 26.12
C ALA A 149 24.99 -17.24 25.33
N ASN A 150 25.57 -17.19 24.14
CA ASN A 150 25.44 -16.06 23.24
C ASN A 150 24.46 -16.44 22.16
N THR A 151 23.42 -15.60 21.98
CA THR A 151 22.40 -15.83 20.97
C THR A 151 22.28 -14.59 20.10
N VAL A 152 22.30 -14.78 18.79
CA VAL A 152 21.99 -13.77 17.80
C VAL A 152 20.71 -14.18 17.09
N MET A 153 19.67 -13.40 17.25
CA MET A 153 18.41 -13.56 16.53
C MET A 153 18.30 -12.46 15.50
N SER A 154 17.98 -12.82 14.26
CA SER A 154 17.71 -11.86 13.19
C SER A 154 16.34 -12.16 12.60
N ALA A 155 15.60 -11.09 12.33
CA ALA A 155 14.30 -11.19 11.68
C ALA A 155 14.22 -10.18 10.55
N SER A 156 13.59 -10.56 9.46
CA SER A 156 13.24 -9.67 8.36
C SER A 156 11.79 -9.86 7.94
N ARG A 157 11.15 -8.76 7.55
CA ARG A 157 9.76 -8.73 7.11
C ARG A 157 9.63 -7.90 5.84
N SER A 158 8.73 -8.30 4.94
CA SER A 158 8.39 -7.54 3.75
C SER A 158 6.91 -7.62 3.44
N LEU A 159 6.42 -6.61 2.73
CA LEU A 159 5.11 -6.56 2.09
C LEU A 159 5.36 -6.27 0.61
N ASP A 160 5.06 -7.23 -0.25
CA ASP A 160 5.45 -7.19 -1.66
C ASP A 160 4.41 -6.47 -2.52
N TYR A 161 3.13 -6.66 -2.19
CA TYR A 161 2.01 -6.00 -2.84
C TYR A 161 0.84 -5.82 -1.86
N LEU A 162 0.01 -4.84 -2.15
CA LEU A 162 -1.23 -4.55 -1.41
C LEU A 162 -2.37 -4.36 -2.42
N GLY A 163 -3.43 -5.11 -2.26
CA GLY A 163 -4.67 -4.91 -3.00
C GLY A 163 -5.84 -4.63 -2.06
N THR A 164 -6.84 -3.90 -2.53
CA THR A 164 -8.05 -3.62 -1.75
C THR A 164 -9.31 -3.74 -2.58
N VAL A 165 -10.42 -4.08 -1.91
CA VAL A 165 -11.78 -4.01 -2.45
C VAL A 165 -12.63 -3.26 -1.44
N ARG A 166 -13.07 -2.06 -1.80
CA ARG A 166 -13.64 -1.10 -0.85
C ARG A 166 -14.95 -0.50 -1.34
N GLY A 167 -15.86 -0.26 -0.40
CA GLY A 167 -16.95 0.68 -0.59
C GLY A 167 -16.47 2.11 -0.34
N ARG A 168 -17.04 3.07 -1.06
CA ARG A 168 -16.80 4.50 -0.83
C ARG A 168 -18.12 5.26 -0.75
N ILE A 169 -18.18 6.25 0.11
CA ILE A 169 -19.29 7.18 0.22
C ILE A 169 -18.74 8.59 0.39
N GLY A 170 -19.32 9.55 -0.32
CA GLY A 170 -18.81 10.90 -0.31
C GLY A 170 -19.86 11.97 -0.56
N TYR A 171 -19.44 13.20 -0.36
CA TYR A 171 -20.21 14.39 -0.53
C TYR A 171 -19.55 15.34 -1.53
N LEU A 172 -20.32 15.84 -2.48
CA LEU A 172 -19.89 16.83 -3.47
C LEU A 172 -20.03 18.23 -2.89
N PHE A 173 -18.91 18.86 -2.56
CA PHE A 173 -18.86 20.27 -2.16
C PHE A 173 -19.10 21.22 -3.33
N SER A 174 -18.67 20.78 -4.50
CA SER A 174 -18.96 21.42 -5.79
C SER A 174 -19.20 20.32 -6.83
N PRO A 175 -19.73 20.65 -8.01
CA PRO A 175 -19.89 19.65 -9.08
C PRO A 175 -18.58 18.93 -9.46
N THR A 176 -17.43 19.53 -9.15
CA THR A 176 -16.11 19.02 -9.50
C THR A 176 -15.32 18.43 -8.33
N LEU A 177 -15.74 18.64 -7.08
CA LEU A 177 -14.96 18.26 -5.89
C LEU A 177 -15.74 17.33 -4.97
N LEU A 178 -15.24 16.11 -4.84
CA LEU A 178 -15.76 15.04 -3.99
C LEU A 178 -14.85 14.82 -2.79
N LEU A 179 -15.39 14.91 -1.57
CA LEU A 179 -14.78 14.38 -0.36
C LEU A 179 -15.43 13.04 -0.04
N TYR A 180 -14.63 12.00 0.23
CA TYR A 180 -15.16 10.67 0.50
C TYR A 180 -14.43 9.94 1.61
N GLY A 181 -15.17 9.05 2.29
CA GLY A 181 -14.65 8.00 3.14
C GLY A 181 -14.71 6.66 2.42
N THR A 182 -13.82 5.76 2.73
CA THR A 182 -13.73 4.44 2.11
C THR A 182 -13.36 3.37 3.14
N GLY A 183 -13.83 2.14 2.92
CA GLY A 183 -13.48 1.01 3.76
C GLY A 183 -13.88 -0.32 3.14
N GLY A 184 -13.16 -1.37 3.49
CA GLY A 184 -13.40 -2.70 2.94
C GLY A 184 -12.28 -3.69 3.21
N LEU A 185 -12.18 -4.68 2.34
CA LEU A 185 -11.17 -5.72 2.42
C LEU A 185 -9.81 -5.22 1.92
N ALA A 186 -8.75 -5.68 2.58
CA ALA A 186 -7.38 -5.55 2.12
C ALA A 186 -6.75 -6.93 1.99
N TYR A 187 -5.86 -7.13 1.04
CA TYR A 187 -5.07 -8.34 0.91
C TYR A 187 -3.66 -8.00 0.42
N GLY A 188 -2.66 -8.78 0.86
CA GLY A 188 -1.28 -8.50 0.49
C GLY A 188 -0.36 -9.69 0.70
N GLY A 189 0.70 -9.75 -0.09
CA GLY A 189 1.76 -10.75 0.02
C GLY A 189 2.73 -10.35 1.12
N VAL A 190 2.76 -11.10 2.22
CA VAL A 190 3.62 -10.84 3.37
C VAL A 190 4.67 -11.93 3.50
N SER A 191 5.89 -11.54 3.86
CA SER A 191 6.99 -12.47 4.17
C SER A 191 7.61 -12.15 5.52
N LEU A 192 7.90 -13.20 6.29
CA LEU A 192 8.58 -13.13 7.57
C LEU A 192 9.67 -14.19 7.61
N ASN A 193 10.93 -13.77 7.71
CA ASN A 193 12.08 -14.67 7.87
C ASN A 193 12.72 -14.44 9.24
N VAL A 194 13.02 -15.52 9.91
CA VAL A 194 13.68 -15.49 11.22
C VAL A 194 14.84 -16.47 11.20
N THR A 195 15.99 -16.03 11.66
CA THR A 195 17.18 -16.86 11.81
C THR A 195 17.77 -16.67 13.21
N GLY A 196 18.30 -17.75 13.78
CA GLY A 196 18.93 -17.75 15.07
C GLY A 196 20.27 -18.47 15.02
N LEU A 197 21.28 -17.87 15.64
CA LEU A 197 22.57 -18.43 15.85
C LEU A 197 22.87 -18.44 17.36
N GLN A 198 23.24 -19.59 17.89
CA GLN A 198 23.64 -19.74 19.30
C GLN A 198 25.05 -20.27 19.41
N SER A 199 25.84 -19.68 20.28
CA SER A 199 27.18 -20.17 20.62
C SER A 199 27.35 -20.22 22.14
N PHE A 200 28.08 -21.22 22.62
CA PHE A 200 28.33 -21.42 24.03
C PHE A 200 29.83 -21.50 24.26
N THR A 201 30.27 -20.73 25.24
CA THR A 201 31.63 -20.73 25.68
C THR A 201 31.73 -21.45 27.02
N LEU A 202 32.37 -22.60 27.04
CA LEU A 202 32.78 -23.28 28.26
C LEU A 202 34.14 -22.73 28.66
N GLY A 203 34.35 -22.44 29.96
CA GLY A 203 35.56 -21.83 30.49
C GLY A 203 36.86 -22.60 30.29
N THR A 204 36.87 -23.71 29.56
CA THR A 204 38.06 -24.43 29.10
C THR A 204 38.30 -24.12 27.63
N PRO A 205 39.53 -23.71 27.23
CA PRO A 205 39.84 -23.47 25.82
C PRO A 205 39.54 -24.70 24.96
N GLY A 206 38.65 -24.55 23.98
CA GLY A 206 38.42 -25.57 22.96
C GLY A 206 37.01 -26.16 22.87
N PHE A 207 36.09 -25.93 23.81
CA PHE A 207 34.70 -26.39 23.71
C PHE A 207 33.79 -25.25 23.27
N ILE A 208 33.58 -25.16 21.96
CA ILE A 208 32.55 -24.29 21.37
C ILE A 208 31.46 -25.19 20.80
N THR A 209 30.22 -25.04 21.26
CA THR A 209 29.06 -25.62 20.62
C THR A 209 28.32 -24.54 19.89
N THR A 210 27.90 -24.80 18.66
CA THR A 210 27.12 -23.88 17.86
C THR A 210 25.80 -24.47 17.53
N GLY A 211 24.77 -23.65 17.61
CA GLY A 211 23.41 -23.99 17.20
C GLY A 211 22.90 -22.99 16.22
N PHE A 212 22.15 -23.46 15.26
CA PHE A 212 21.47 -22.57 14.32
C PHE A 212 20.06 -23.10 14.05
N GLY A 213 19.25 -22.21 13.58
CA GLY A 213 17.90 -22.53 13.13
C GLY A 213 17.26 -21.33 12.47
N GLY A 214 16.20 -21.58 11.77
CA GLY A 214 15.48 -20.51 11.09
C GLY A 214 14.12 -21.00 10.60
N SER A 215 13.30 -20.06 10.22
CA SER A 215 12.01 -20.29 9.63
C SER A 215 11.67 -19.16 8.67
N SER A 216 11.03 -19.50 7.57
CA SER A 216 10.48 -18.56 6.61
C SER A 216 8.99 -18.78 6.47
N PHE A 217 8.26 -17.69 6.39
CA PHE A 217 6.84 -17.66 6.09
C PHE A 217 6.61 -16.69 4.94
N SER A 218 5.89 -17.12 3.93
CA SER A 218 5.45 -16.27 2.82
C SER A 218 4.06 -16.71 2.39
N ASP A 219 3.09 -15.80 2.45
CA ASP A 219 1.69 -16.09 2.10
C ASP A 219 0.94 -14.79 1.83
N THR A 220 -0.22 -14.93 1.16
CA THR A 220 -1.18 -13.83 1.00
C THR A 220 -2.07 -13.75 2.23
N ARG A 221 -2.05 -12.60 2.89
CA ARG A 221 -2.91 -12.32 4.05
C ARG A 221 -4.08 -11.45 3.66
N VAL A 222 -5.22 -11.71 4.28
CA VAL A 222 -6.44 -10.93 4.11
C VAL A 222 -6.75 -10.22 5.41
N GLY A 223 -7.16 -8.97 5.30
CA GLY A 223 -7.51 -8.11 6.41
C GLY A 223 -8.50 -7.04 5.99
N TRP A 224 -8.40 -5.86 6.57
CA TRP A 224 -9.27 -4.73 6.29
C TRP A 224 -8.48 -3.45 6.02
N SER A 225 -9.14 -2.50 5.37
CA SER A 225 -8.63 -1.15 5.17
C SER A 225 -9.74 -0.12 5.35
N ALA A 226 -9.37 1.06 5.85
CA ALA A 226 -10.25 2.20 5.95
C ALA A 226 -9.46 3.50 5.72
N GLY A 227 -10.15 4.50 5.22
CA GLY A 227 -9.52 5.79 4.96
C GLY A 227 -10.45 6.80 4.32
N GLY A 228 -9.87 7.79 3.63
CA GLY A 228 -10.63 8.81 2.95
C GLY A 228 -9.75 9.63 2.02
N GLY A 229 -10.39 10.43 1.20
CA GLY A 229 -9.69 11.23 0.23
C GLY A 229 -10.53 12.33 -0.39
N LEU A 230 -9.85 13.10 -1.21
CA LEU A 230 -10.43 14.12 -2.06
C LEU A 230 -10.24 13.71 -3.51
N GLU A 231 -11.26 13.90 -4.32
CA GLU A 231 -11.20 13.67 -5.77
C GLU A 231 -11.72 14.91 -6.50
N TRP A 232 -10.92 15.42 -7.41
CA TRP A 232 -11.21 16.63 -8.17
C TRP A 232 -11.28 16.31 -9.65
N MET A 233 -12.45 16.53 -10.25
CA MET A 233 -12.68 16.41 -11.69
C MET A 233 -12.21 17.71 -12.38
N PHE A 234 -11.00 17.69 -12.95
CA PHE A 234 -10.38 18.85 -13.57
C PHE A 234 -10.70 18.98 -15.06
N TRP A 235 -11.15 17.86 -15.68
CA TRP A 235 -11.66 17.82 -17.04
C TRP A 235 -12.87 16.90 -17.12
N PRO A 236 -13.74 17.05 -18.12
CA PRO A 236 -14.76 16.05 -18.41
C PRO A 236 -14.09 14.68 -18.53
N ASN A 237 -14.54 13.69 -17.76
CA ASN A 237 -13.99 12.33 -17.71
C ASN A 237 -12.64 12.15 -17.01
N TRP A 238 -11.96 13.20 -16.57
CA TRP A 238 -10.68 13.06 -15.87
C TRP A 238 -10.74 13.63 -14.46
N SER A 239 -10.32 12.84 -13.49
CA SER A 239 -10.19 13.30 -12.11
C SER A 239 -8.78 13.01 -11.56
N ALA A 240 -8.35 13.86 -10.64
CA ALA A 240 -7.19 13.63 -9.79
C ALA A 240 -7.67 13.36 -8.37
N LYS A 241 -7.08 12.38 -7.68
CA LYS A 241 -7.40 12.08 -6.30
C LYS A 241 -6.17 12.08 -5.41
N ALA A 242 -6.38 12.44 -4.14
CA ALA A 242 -5.43 12.25 -3.06
C ALA A 242 -6.13 11.45 -1.95
N GLU A 243 -5.51 10.39 -1.48
CA GLU A 243 -6.14 9.43 -0.58
C GLU A 243 -5.16 9.00 0.51
N TYR A 244 -5.68 8.90 1.73
CA TYR A 244 -5.03 8.27 2.86
C TYR A 244 -5.78 6.98 3.21
N LEU A 245 -5.04 5.91 3.44
CA LEU A 245 -5.55 4.61 3.87
C LEU A 245 -4.73 4.09 5.05
N TYR A 246 -5.43 3.50 5.99
CA TYR A 246 -4.87 2.56 6.95
C TYR A 246 -5.25 1.14 6.53
N TYR A 247 -4.32 0.19 6.65
CA TYR A 247 -4.58 -1.24 6.42
C TYR A 247 -4.08 -2.08 7.58
N ASP A 248 -4.72 -3.22 7.82
CA ASP A 248 -4.34 -4.22 8.81
C ASP A 248 -4.58 -5.62 8.25
N LEU A 249 -3.48 -6.33 7.95
CA LEU A 249 -3.48 -7.70 7.45
C LEU A 249 -3.34 -8.73 8.58
N GLY A 250 -3.37 -8.27 9.84
CA GLY A 250 -3.26 -9.11 11.02
C GLY A 250 -1.85 -9.56 11.36
N SER A 251 -1.77 -10.55 12.22
CA SER A 251 -0.51 -11.09 12.73
C SER A 251 -0.17 -12.42 12.08
N VAL A 252 1.11 -12.59 11.79
CA VAL A 252 1.70 -13.84 11.29
C VAL A 252 2.56 -14.45 12.38
N ARG A 253 2.49 -15.77 12.51
CA ARG A 253 3.33 -16.57 13.42
C ARG A 253 4.09 -17.60 12.61
N THR A 254 5.38 -17.76 12.94
CA THR A 254 6.22 -18.82 12.39
C THR A 254 6.97 -19.51 13.49
N ASN A 255 7.25 -20.80 13.33
CA ASN A 255 7.97 -21.61 14.32
C ASN A 255 9.33 -22.00 13.75
N ALA A 256 10.38 -21.72 14.51
CA ALA A 256 11.74 -22.11 14.20
C ALA A 256 12.24 -23.07 15.28
N GLY A 257 12.93 -24.12 14.87
CA GLY A 257 13.69 -24.99 15.79
C GLY A 257 15.15 -24.51 15.81
N LEU A 258 15.68 -24.21 16.99
CA LEU A 258 17.11 -23.98 17.17
C LEU A 258 17.71 -25.27 17.75
N THR A 259 18.61 -25.91 17.00
CA THR A 259 19.28 -27.14 17.42
C THR A 259 20.76 -26.86 17.63
N THR A 260 21.30 -27.31 18.74
CA THR A 260 22.71 -27.16 19.09
C THR A 260 23.39 -28.53 19.14
N THR A 261 24.51 -28.65 18.43
CA THR A 261 25.28 -29.87 18.33
C THR A 261 26.73 -29.66 18.82
N VAL A 262 27.36 -30.72 19.27
CA VAL A 262 28.79 -30.72 19.57
C VAL A 262 29.56 -30.76 18.24
N LEU A 263 30.44 -29.81 17.99
CA LEU A 263 31.22 -29.71 16.75
C LEU A 263 32.05 -30.97 16.43
N ALA A 264 32.61 -31.63 17.45
CA ALA A 264 33.49 -32.76 17.27
C ALA A 264 32.76 -34.07 16.89
N THR A 265 31.47 -34.24 17.31
CA THR A 265 30.74 -35.51 17.18
C THR A 265 29.45 -35.37 16.43
N GLY A 266 28.94 -34.16 16.17
CA GLY A 266 27.62 -33.90 15.62
C GLY A 266 26.46 -34.30 16.54
N ALA A 267 26.73 -34.72 17.79
CA ALA A 267 25.70 -35.13 18.73
C ALA A 267 24.82 -33.95 19.12
N LEU A 268 23.50 -34.17 19.11
CA LEU A 268 22.52 -33.17 19.55
C LEU A 268 22.67 -32.97 21.07
N VAL A 269 22.87 -31.73 21.52
CA VAL A 269 23.02 -31.36 22.92
C VAL A 269 21.70 -30.83 23.49
N TRP A 270 21.07 -29.89 22.80
CA TRP A 270 19.75 -29.40 23.14
C TRP A 270 19.02 -28.84 21.91
N ALA A 271 17.72 -28.71 22.03
CA ALA A 271 16.86 -28.07 21.05
C ALA A 271 15.89 -27.12 21.75
N ASN A 272 15.68 -25.98 21.12
CA ASN A 272 14.68 -24.99 21.55
C ASN A 272 13.63 -24.82 20.48
N GLY A 273 12.38 -24.77 20.92
CA GLY A 273 11.26 -24.32 20.07
C GLY A 273 11.14 -22.81 20.16
N THR A 274 11.27 -22.15 19.04
CA THR A 274 11.21 -20.70 18.96
C THR A 274 10.00 -20.31 18.09
N GLN A 275 9.15 -19.44 18.60
CA GLN A 275 8.02 -18.87 17.87
C GLN A 275 8.25 -17.39 17.65
N ALA A 276 8.16 -16.93 16.41
CA ALA A 276 8.20 -15.53 16.06
C ALA A 276 6.82 -15.05 15.59
N GLN A 277 6.47 -13.83 15.99
CA GLN A 277 5.22 -13.18 15.61
C GLN A 277 5.49 -11.76 15.14
N ALA A 278 4.89 -11.41 13.99
CA ALA A 278 4.90 -10.06 13.44
C ALA A 278 3.48 -9.64 13.04
N ARG A 279 3.15 -8.36 13.20
CA ARG A 279 1.91 -7.78 12.70
C ARG A 279 2.19 -6.97 11.43
N PHE A 280 1.29 -7.09 10.46
CA PHE A 280 1.38 -6.39 9.18
C PHE A 280 0.24 -5.38 9.09
N ASP A 281 0.52 -4.16 9.53
CA ASP A 281 -0.39 -3.02 9.48
C ASP A 281 0.39 -1.76 9.13
N GLY A 282 -0.28 -0.79 8.52
CA GLY A 282 0.40 0.42 8.11
C GLY A 282 -0.51 1.46 7.46
N HIS A 283 0.14 2.49 6.98
CA HIS A 283 -0.47 3.67 6.39
C HIS A 283 -0.02 3.82 4.94
N VAL A 284 -0.92 4.29 4.09
CA VAL A 284 -0.67 4.64 2.70
C VAL A 284 -1.14 6.07 2.46
N VAL A 285 -0.29 6.88 1.85
CA VAL A 285 -0.68 8.15 1.24
C VAL A 285 -0.38 8.07 -0.24
N ARG A 286 -1.40 8.27 -1.06
CA ARG A 286 -1.26 8.16 -2.51
C ARG A 286 -2.03 9.24 -3.25
N ALA A 287 -1.53 9.58 -4.42
CA ALA A 287 -2.23 10.37 -5.41
C ALA A 287 -2.52 9.50 -6.64
N GLY A 288 -3.57 9.84 -7.38
CA GLY A 288 -3.94 9.08 -8.57
C GLY A 288 -4.70 9.92 -9.57
N VAL A 289 -4.81 9.39 -10.77
CA VAL A 289 -5.60 9.97 -11.86
C VAL A 289 -6.56 8.90 -12.36
N ASN A 290 -7.83 9.28 -12.52
CA ASN A 290 -8.90 8.41 -13.02
C ASN A 290 -9.43 8.93 -14.34
N TYR A 291 -9.82 8.00 -15.19
CA TYR A 291 -10.65 8.23 -16.36
C TYR A 291 -12.04 7.64 -16.12
N HIS A 292 -13.08 8.48 -16.24
CA HIS A 292 -14.49 8.12 -16.03
C HIS A 292 -15.17 7.83 -17.37
N PHE A 293 -15.77 6.65 -17.48
CA PHE A 293 -16.53 6.24 -18.66
C PHE A 293 -18.00 6.62 -18.46
N ASN A 294 -18.47 7.63 -19.18
CA ASN A 294 -19.84 8.11 -19.11
C ASN A 294 -20.75 7.39 -20.13
N TRP A 295 -20.72 6.05 -20.14
CA TRP A 295 -21.56 5.28 -21.08
C TRP A 295 -23.01 5.28 -20.62
N GLY A 296 -23.88 5.93 -21.40
CA GLY A 296 -25.34 5.79 -21.30
C GLY A 296 -26.04 6.67 -20.27
N VAL A 297 -25.41 7.72 -19.80
CA VAL A 297 -26.15 8.78 -19.10
C VAL A 297 -26.58 9.79 -20.15
N ASP A 298 -27.78 9.62 -20.71
CA ASP A 298 -28.43 10.70 -21.44
C ASP A 298 -28.49 11.92 -20.51
N PRO A 299 -28.05 13.10 -20.96
CA PRO A 299 -28.28 14.31 -20.19
C PRO A 299 -29.79 14.42 -20.03
N THR A 300 -30.29 14.16 -18.82
CA THR A 300 -31.69 14.46 -18.49
C THR A 300 -31.83 15.96 -18.69
N VAL A 301 -32.38 16.33 -19.83
CA VAL A 301 -32.79 17.70 -20.11
C VAL A 301 -33.84 18.01 -19.04
N ALA A 302 -33.45 18.84 -18.08
CA ALA A 302 -34.41 19.40 -17.14
C ALA A 302 -35.40 20.19 -17.96
N SER A 303 -36.53 19.59 -18.25
CA SER A 303 -37.70 20.32 -18.75
C SER A 303 -38.18 21.21 -17.59
N TYR A 304 -38.04 22.51 -17.79
CA TYR A 304 -38.62 23.55 -16.96
C TYR A 304 -40.13 23.65 -17.23
#